data_33fce25b1eabecedcd11ca493f15900c
#
_entry.id   33fce25b1eabecedcd11ca493f15900c
#
_cell.length_a   1.000
_cell.length_b   1.000
_cell.length_c   1.000
_cell.angle_alpha   90.00
_cell.angle_beta   90.00
_cell.angle_gamma   90.00
#
_symmetry.space_group_name_H-M   'P 1'
#
loop_
_entity.id
_entity.type
_entity.pdbx_description
1 polymer ?
#
loop_
_entity_poly.entity_id
_entity_poly.type
_entity_poly.pdbx_seq_one_letter_code
_entity_poly.pdbx_strand_id
1 'polypeptide(L)'
;MTLFHELYGAYFRIAARVLARRRSTKPEVQEIIQEEGFRDSVLFVPPRLLPQKDGSDWGLLRETEQGVYEPVIQHLPEMPVTLLEKRWLRARLDDPRMGLFLDDAQIRALRGELAEIDPLWRPEDLDYTDRFADGDPYTDKEYRARFGILLAALQRHEVLDIQFTGRFGLAQRWEFLPLKLEYSGRDDKFRVHGWQLDRGGIRRSGVLNAARIRQIHPTGRIWQGDLSMEFYFEERRCREPVTVRITPERNGVERFLMEFAFYEKKAERDLETGECTVRLWYDKLDETELLIRLLGYGPVLEILGPPAFRAQAAKRVAAQANLLKHPENS
;
A
#
# COMPACT_ATOMS: atom_id res chain seq x y z
N MET A 1 -11.04 6.88 -11.23
CA MET A 1 -9.67 7.08 -10.71
C MET A 1 -9.00 8.13 -11.57
N THR A 2 -8.46 9.19 -11.00
CA THR A 2 -7.90 10.34 -11.71
C THR A 2 -6.41 10.39 -11.51
N LEU A 3 -5.69 9.43 -12.13
CA LEU A 3 -4.23 9.29 -12.00
C LEU A 3 -3.44 10.53 -12.45
N PHE A 4 -4.02 11.31 -13.39
CA PHE A 4 -3.30 12.41 -14.03
C PHE A 4 -4.03 13.76 -13.95
N HIS A 5 -5.18 13.84 -13.26
CA HIS A 5 -6.03 15.04 -13.19
C HIS A 5 -6.55 15.26 -11.77
N GLU A 6 -5.68 15.52 -10.82
CA GLU A 6 -6.11 15.67 -9.43
C GLU A 6 -7.19 16.74 -9.23
N LEU A 7 -6.98 17.95 -9.73
CA LEU A 7 -7.94 19.04 -9.58
C LEU A 7 -9.24 18.82 -10.38
N TYR A 8 -9.10 18.59 -11.68
CA TYR A 8 -10.27 18.39 -12.55
C TYR A 8 -11.00 17.11 -12.21
N GLY A 9 -10.27 16.06 -11.85
CA GLY A 9 -10.84 14.81 -11.42
C GLY A 9 -11.62 14.91 -10.11
N ALA A 10 -11.17 15.70 -9.14
CA ALA A 10 -11.91 15.94 -7.91
C ALA A 10 -13.23 16.67 -8.21
N TYR A 11 -13.20 17.73 -9.01
CA TYR A 11 -14.40 18.47 -9.38
C TYR A 11 -15.36 17.64 -10.22
N PHE A 12 -14.83 16.82 -11.12
CA PHE A 12 -15.64 15.90 -11.91
C PHE A 12 -16.32 14.84 -11.03
N ARG A 13 -15.61 14.26 -10.05
CA ARG A 13 -16.19 13.31 -9.09
C ARG A 13 -17.27 13.94 -8.24
N ILE A 14 -17.04 15.15 -7.73
CA ILE A 14 -18.05 15.91 -6.99
C ILE A 14 -19.32 16.07 -7.84
N ALA A 15 -19.16 16.58 -9.06
CA ALA A 15 -20.30 16.78 -9.97
C ALA A 15 -21.02 15.46 -10.27
N ALA A 16 -20.28 14.41 -10.66
CA ALA A 16 -20.84 13.10 -10.94
C ALA A 16 -21.60 12.50 -9.75
N ARG A 17 -21.05 12.62 -8.55
CA ARG A 17 -21.65 12.08 -7.31
C ARG A 17 -22.92 12.85 -6.91
N VAL A 18 -22.94 14.18 -7.08
CA VAL A 18 -24.13 14.99 -6.87
C VAL A 18 -25.21 14.67 -7.91
N LEU A 19 -24.82 14.57 -9.19
CA LEU A 19 -25.74 14.24 -10.28
C LEU A 19 -26.30 12.80 -10.20
N ALA A 20 -25.59 11.87 -9.58
CA ALA A 20 -26.05 10.51 -9.32
C ALA A 20 -27.22 10.49 -8.31
N ARG A 21 -27.33 11.48 -7.43
CA ARG A 21 -28.47 11.66 -6.55
C ARG A 21 -29.58 12.35 -7.35
N ARG A 22 -30.72 11.73 -7.49
CA ARG A 22 -31.86 12.32 -8.21
C ARG A 22 -32.38 13.59 -7.58
N ARG A 23 -32.17 13.75 -6.27
CA ARG A 23 -32.49 14.93 -5.45
C ARG A 23 -31.41 15.15 -4.42
N SER A 24 -31.02 16.39 -4.19
CA SER A 24 -30.03 16.78 -3.19
C SER A 24 -30.40 18.11 -2.55
N THR A 25 -30.14 18.23 -1.28
CA THR A 25 -30.20 19.49 -0.53
C THR A 25 -28.84 20.17 -0.52
N LYS A 26 -28.79 21.46 -0.19
CA LYS A 26 -27.53 22.20 -0.08
C LYS A 26 -26.54 21.58 0.92
N PRO A 27 -26.96 21.15 2.14
CA PRO A 27 -26.05 20.45 3.06
C PRO A 27 -25.46 19.18 2.49
N GLU A 28 -26.25 18.34 1.81
CA GLU A 28 -25.77 17.10 1.19
C GLU A 28 -24.76 17.36 0.07
N VAL A 29 -24.97 18.41 -0.73
CA VAL A 29 -23.99 18.83 -1.74
C VAL A 29 -22.69 19.28 -1.08
N GLN A 30 -22.78 20.03 0.04
CA GLN A 30 -21.61 20.47 0.79
C GLN A 30 -20.83 19.31 1.41
N GLU A 31 -21.52 18.28 1.93
CA GLU A 31 -20.92 17.07 2.45
C GLU A 31 -20.11 16.35 1.36
N ILE A 32 -20.69 16.14 0.17
CA ILE A 32 -19.98 15.53 -0.97
C ILE A 32 -18.74 16.34 -1.36
N ILE A 33 -18.83 17.67 -1.34
CA ILE A 33 -17.69 18.54 -1.66
C ILE A 33 -16.58 18.40 -0.60
N GLN A 34 -16.92 18.26 0.66
CA GLN A 34 -15.95 18.06 1.75
C GLN A 34 -15.26 16.69 1.65
N GLU A 35 -16.01 15.64 1.30
CA GLU A 35 -15.48 14.28 1.17
C GLU A 35 -14.58 14.08 -0.06
N GLU A 36 -14.96 14.65 -1.20
CA GLU A 36 -14.30 14.41 -2.50
C GLU A 36 -13.34 15.50 -2.92
N GLY A 37 -13.49 16.70 -2.37
CA GLY A 37 -12.75 17.88 -2.76
C GLY A 37 -11.53 18.17 -1.90
N PHE A 38 -10.84 19.24 -2.26
CA PHE A 38 -9.77 19.83 -1.47
C PHE A 38 -10.35 20.78 -0.44
N ARG A 39 -9.55 21.18 0.55
CA ARG A 39 -9.97 22.12 1.61
C ARG A 39 -10.65 23.36 1.06
N ASP A 40 -10.13 23.92 -0.04
CA ASP A 40 -10.65 25.15 -0.64
C ASP A 40 -11.83 24.90 -1.60
N SER A 41 -12.13 23.65 -1.94
CA SER A 41 -13.25 23.31 -2.83
C SER A 41 -14.60 23.77 -2.29
N VAL A 42 -14.76 23.85 -0.98
CA VAL A 42 -15.97 24.35 -0.31
C VAL A 42 -16.27 25.82 -0.62
N LEU A 43 -15.28 26.58 -1.07
CA LEU A 43 -15.43 27.99 -1.46
C LEU A 43 -15.74 28.14 -2.96
N PHE A 44 -15.14 27.30 -3.81
CA PHE A 44 -15.15 27.48 -5.26
C PHE A 44 -16.19 26.62 -5.99
N VAL A 45 -16.51 25.43 -5.47
CA VAL A 45 -17.42 24.49 -6.14
C VAL A 45 -18.90 24.86 -5.95
N PRO A 46 -19.40 25.20 -4.74
CA PRO A 46 -20.80 25.48 -4.54
C PRO A 46 -21.36 26.60 -5.42
N PRO A 47 -20.68 27.76 -5.60
CA PRO A 47 -21.17 28.85 -6.45
C PRO A 47 -21.25 28.45 -7.94
N ARG A 48 -20.49 27.43 -8.36
CA ARG A 48 -20.49 26.94 -9.74
C ARG A 48 -21.43 25.77 -9.97
N LEU A 49 -21.64 24.94 -8.96
CA LEU A 49 -22.46 23.73 -9.05
C LEU A 49 -23.94 24.01 -8.76
N LEU A 50 -24.23 24.86 -7.78
CA LEU A 50 -25.59 25.22 -7.39
C LEU A 50 -26.13 26.35 -8.28
N PRO A 51 -27.42 26.32 -8.64
CA PRO A 51 -28.05 27.35 -9.47
C PRO A 51 -27.84 28.76 -8.95
N GLN A 52 -27.40 29.67 -9.80
CA GLN A 52 -27.21 31.08 -9.51
C GLN A 52 -28.19 31.93 -10.30
N LYS A 53 -28.68 33.01 -9.68
CA LYS A 53 -29.66 33.93 -10.34
C LYS A 53 -29.09 34.63 -11.57
N ASP A 54 -27.78 34.81 -11.62
CA ASP A 54 -27.08 35.47 -12.73
C ASP A 54 -26.62 34.48 -13.81
N GLY A 55 -26.91 33.17 -13.64
CA GLY A 55 -26.53 32.14 -14.61
C GLY A 55 -25.00 31.86 -14.63
N SER A 56 -24.26 32.24 -13.60
CA SER A 56 -22.80 32.03 -13.52
C SER A 56 -22.41 30.60 -13.14
N ASP A 57 -23.40 29.74 -12.87
CA ASP A 57 -23.19 28.32 -12.54
C ASP A 57 -22.98 27.44 -13.78
N TRP A 58 -22.70 26.14 -13.54
CA TRP A 58 -22.48 25.18 -14.63
C TRP A 58 -23.76 24.68 -15.32
N GLY A 59 -24.93 25.08 -14.87
CA GLY A 59 -26.21 24.64 -15.44
C GLY A 59 -26.52 23.15 -15.28
N LEU A 60 -25.87 22.48 -14.34
CA LEU A 60 -26.00 21.03 -14.11
C LEU A 60 -27.17 20.67 -13.19
N LEU A 61 -27.59 21.61 -12.34
CA LEU A 61 -28.67 21.45 -11.39
C LEU A 61 -29.75 22.52 -11.61
N ARG A 62 -30.98 22.16 -11.28
CA ARG A 62 -32.10 23.11 -11.16
C ARG A 62 -32.71 23.03 -9.78
N GLU A 63 -33.15 24.14 -9.22
CA GLU A 63 -33.91 24.16 -8.01
C GLU A 63 -35.41 23.89 -8.34
N THR A 64 -35.98 22.86 -7.71
CA THR A 64 -37.39 22.44 -7.91
C THR A 64 -38.27 22.85 -6.76
N GLU A 65 -37.74 22.81 -5.53
CA GLU A 65 -38.36 23.26 -4.30
C GLU A 65 -37.33 24.07 -3.56
N GLN A 66 -37.72 24.92 -2.61
CA GLN A 66 -36.78 25.76 -1.87
C GLN A 66 -35.67 24.90 -1.22
N GLY A 67 -34.45 25.04 -1.72
CA GLY A 67 -33.28 24.33 -1.21
C GLY A 67 -33.15 22.88 -1.66
N VAL A 68 -33.99 22.43 -2.64
CA VAL A 68 -33.89 21.08 -3.24
C VAL A 68 -33.47 21.19 -4.71
N TYR A 69 -32.43 20.48 -5.07
CA TYR A 69 -31.78 20.52 -6.38
C TYR A 69 -31.93 19.20 -7.10
N GLU A 70 -32.23 19.22 -8.39
CA GLU A 70 -32.32 18.07 -9.27
C GLU A 70 -31.37 18.24 -10.46
N PRO A 71 -30.80 17.13 -10.99
CA PRO A 71 -30.01 17.17 -12.22
C PRO A 71 -30.81 17.63 -13.40
N VAL A 72 -30.22 18.48 -14.25
CA VAL A 72 -30.77 18.90 -15.54
C VAL A 72 -30.52 17.83 -16.62
N ILE A 73 -29.38 17.12 -16.49
CA ILE A 73 -28.97 16.09 -17.43
C ILE A 73 -29.55 14.71 -17.05
N GLN A 74 -29.89 13.92 -18.07
CA GLN A 74 -30.50 12.59 -17.88
C GLN A 74 -29.47 11.47 -17.70
N HIS A 75 -28.28 11.65 -18.27
CA HIS A 75 -27.18 10.68 -18.20
C HIS A 75 -26.04 11.24 -17.37
N LEU A 76 -25.48 10.38 -16.53
CA LEU A 76 -24.30 10.76 -15.75
C LEU A 76 -23.12 10.96 -16.70
N PRO A 77 -22.36 12.05 -16.54
CA PRO A 77 -21.16 12.25 -17.31
C PRO A 77 -20.10 11.23 -16.93
N GLU A 78 -19.49 10.60 -17.92
CA GLU A 78 -18.32 9.77 -17.75
C GLU A 78 -17.07 10.60 -18.03
N MET A 79 -16.06 10.46 -17.17
CA MET A 79 -14.80 11.14 -17.39
C MET A 79 -14.05 10.48 -18.54
N PRO A 80 -13.74 11.22 -19.62
CA PRO A 80 -13.00 10.64 -20.73
C PRO A 80 -11.59 10.22 -20.29
N VAL A 81 -11.21 9.00 -20.68
CA VAL A 81 -9.84 8.50 -20.45
C VAL A 81 -8.91 9.22 -21.43
N THR A 82 -7.89 9.87 -20.90
CA THR A 82 -6.90 10.61 -21.71
C THR A 82 -5.98 9.66 -22.48
N LEU A 83 -5.32 10.18 -23.51
CA LEU A 83 -4.31 9.41 -24.24
C LEU A 83 -3.18 8.92 -23.33
N LEU A 84 -2.76 9.75 -22.36
CA LEU A 84 -1.73 9.37 -21.41
C LEU A 84 -2.16 8.19 -20.52
N GLU A 85 -3.39 8.21 -20.02
CA GLU A 85 -3.97 7.10 -19.25
C GLU A 85 -4.09 5.82 -20.07
N LYS A 86 -4.52 5.94 -21.32
CA LYS A 86 -4.61 4.80 -22.27
C LYS A 86 -3.23 4.19 -22.51
N ARG A 87 -2.20 5.02 -22.76
CA ARG A 87 -0.82 4.59 -22.95
C ARG A 87 -0.25 3.92 -21.68
N TRP A 88 -0.56 4.49 -20.52
CA TRP A 88 -0.17 3.92 -19.23
C TRP A 88 -0.83 2.55 -19.00
N LEU A 89 -2.16 2.46 -19.21
CA LEU A 89 -2.88 1.21 -19.07
C LEU A 89 -2.35 0.15 -20.05
N ARG A 90 -2.07 0.54 -21.29
CA ARG A 90 -1.50 -0.36 -22.30
C ARG A 90 -0.15 -0.94 -21.84
N ALA A 91 0.73 -0.12 -21.26
CA ALA A 91 2.00 -0.55 -20.69
C ALA A 91 1.80 -1.49 -19.49
N ARG A 92 0.81 -1.21 -18.63
CA ARG A 92 0.51 -2.05 -17.45
C ARG A 92 -0.05 -3.42 -17.82
N LEU A 93 -0.77 -3.56 -18.94
CA LEU A 93 -1.31 -4.84 -19.38
C LEU A 93 -0.22 -5.85 -19.79
N ASP A 94 1.02 -5.41 -20.00
CA ASP A 94 2.17 -6.28 -20.27
C ASP A 94 2.89 -6.73 -18.97
N ASP A 95 2.50 -6.20 -17.82
CA ASP A 95 2.97 -6.64 -16.51
C ASP A 95 2.26 -7.94 -16.10
N PRO A 96 3.00 -9.03 -15.83
CA PRO A 96 2.40 -10.33 -15.47
C PRO A 96 1.55 -10.28 -14.21
N ARG A 97 1.79 -9.30 -13.32
CA ARG A 97 1.00 -9.09 -12.10
C ARG A 97 -0.44 -8.67 -12.36
N MET A 98 -0.73 -8.12 -13.55
CA MET A 98 -2.12 -7.79 -13.92
C MET A 98 -3.02 -9.02 -13.93
N GLY A 99 -2.49 -10.19 -14.24
CA GLY A 99 -3.22 -11.46 -14.17
C GLY A 99 -3.65 -11.89 -12.77
N LEU A 100 -3.22 -11.21 -11.70
CA LEU A 100 -3.70 -11.43 -10.34
C LEU A 100 -5.02 -10.70 -10.06
N PHE A 101 -5.32 -9.63 -10.80
CA PHE A 101 -6.45 -8.73 -10.58
C PHE A 101 -7.49 -8.78 -11.69
N LEU A 102 -7.07 -9.15 -12.90
CA LEU A 102 -7.92 -9.28 -14.08
C LEU A 102 -7.82 -10.71 -14.62
N ASP A 103 -8.93 -11.24 -15.09
CA ASP A 103 -8.91 -12.52 -15.80
C ASP A 103 -8.39 -12.37 -17.23
N ASP A 104 -8.07 -13.50 -17.86
CA ASP A 104 -7.48 -13.51 -19.21
C ASP A 104 -8.44 -12.97 -20.29
N ALA A 105 -9.76 -13.03 -20.07
CA ALA A 105 -10.74 -12.48 -20.99
C ALA A 105 -10.76 -10.95 -20.90
N GLN A 106 -10.74 -10.41 -19.69
CA GLN A 106 -10.66 -8.97 -19.44
C GLN A 106 -9.36 -8.37 -20.00
N ILE A 107 -8.22 -9.05 -19.78
CA ILE A 107 -6.93 -8.61 -20.33
C ILE A 107 -6.95 -8.59 -21.86
N ARG A 108 -7.51 -9.63 -22.50
CA ARG A 108 -7.65 -9.67 -23.96
C ARG A 108 -8.56 -8.57 -24.49
N ALA A 109 -9.70 -8.34 -23.84
CA ALA A 109 -10.64 -7.28 -24.23
C ALA A 109 -9.98 -5.90 -24.19
N LEU A 110 -9.33 -5.57 -23.05
CA LEU A 110 -8.61 -4.30 -22.89
C LEU A 110 -7.46 -4.13 -23.89
N ARG A 111 -6.71 -5.20 -24.16
CA ARG A 111 -5.66 -5.17 -25.22
C ARG A 111 -6.24 -4.92 -26.59
N GLY A 112 -7.42 -5.48 -26.90
CA GLY A 112 -8.15 -5.21 -28.16
C GLY A 112 -8.56 -3.76 -28.28
N GLU A 113 -9.16 -3.20 -27.23
CA GLU A 113 -9.59 -1.78 -27.21
C GLU A 113 -8.41 -0.80 -27.32
N LEU A 114 -7.23 -1.19 -26.82
CA LEU A 114 -6.02 -0.37 -26.82
C LEU A 114 -5.00 -0.78 -27.90
N ALA A 115 -5.42 -1.55 -28.93
CA ALA A 115 -4.50 -2.09 -29.93
C ALA A 115 -3.75 -0.98 -30.70
N GLU A 116 -4.44 0.12 -31.03
CA GLU A 116 -3.88 1.28 -31.76
C GLU A 116 -3.14 2.28 -30.83
N ILE A 117 -3.03 1.96 -29.53
CA ILE A 117 -2.39 2.84 -28.55
C ILE A 117 -0.99 2.32 -28.24
N ASP A 118 0.02 3.12 -28.55
CA ASP A 118 1.40 2.82 -28.13
C ASP A 118 1.52 2.86 -26.60
N PRO A 119 2.17 1.85 -25.98
CA PRO A 119 2.40 1.85 -24.55
C PRO A 119 3.26 3.05 -24.12
N LEU A 120 3.12 3.47 -22.86
CA LEU A 120 3.94 4.57 -22.31
C LEU A 120 5.39 4.15 -22.13
N TRP A 121 5.64 2.88 -21.82
CA TRP A 121 6.93 2.19 -21.80
C TRP A 121 6.72 0.72 -22.15
N ARG A 122 7.78 0.05 -22.52
CA ARG A 122 7.82 -1.39 -22.73
C ARG A 122 8.67 -2.07 -21.66
N PRO A 123 8.49 -3.36 -21.37
CA PRO A 123 9.32 -4.07 -20.38
C PRO A 123 10.83 -3.94 -20.64
N GLU A 124 11.25 -3.91 -21.90
CA GLU A 124 12.64 -3.76 -22.32
C GLU A 124 13.22 -2.34 -22.10
N ASP A 125 12.37 -1.35 -21.88
CA ASP A 125 12.80 0.03 -21.58
C ASP A 125 13.15 0.21 -20.10
N LEU A 126 12.86 -0.80 -19.25
CA LEU A 126 13.02 -0.72 -17.81
C LEU A 126 14.09 -1.68 -17.30
N ASP A 127 15.07 -1.15 -16.60
CA ASP A 127 16.02 -1.94 -15.83
C ASP A 127 15.68 -1.85 -14.33
N TYR A 128 15.59 -3.01 -13.66
CA TYR A 128 15.27 -3.10 -12.26
C TYR A 128 16.54 -3.37 -11.45
N THR A 129 17.10 -2.34 -10.86
CA THR A 129 18.17 -2.46 -9.88
C THR A 129 17.60 -2.89 -8.53
N ASP A 130 18.39 -3.60 -7.73
CA ASP A 130 18.04 -4.06 -6.38
C ASP A 130 16.79 -4.97 -6.27
N ARG A 131 16.33 -5.57 -7.37
CA ARG A 131 15.24 -6.53 -7.38
C ARG A 131 15.77 -7.94 -7.30
N PHE A 132 15.25 -8.73 -6.35
CA PHE A 132 15.61 -10.15 -6.28
C PHE A 132 14.98 -10.96 -7.42
N ALA A 133 15.73 -11.98 -7.90
CA ALA A 133 15.31 -12.80 -9.03
C ALA A 133 14.26 -13.88 -8.66
N ASP A 134 13.96 -14.07 -7.37
CA ASP A 134 13.08 -15.10 -6.84
C ASP A 134 11.68 -14.60 -6.49
N GLY A 135 11.13 -13.70 -7.31
CA GLY A 135 9.79 -13.13 -7.17
C GLY A 135 8.67 -14.19 -7.13
N ASP A 136 7.45 -13.73 -6.87
CA ASP A 136 6.27 -14.60 -6.87
C ASP A 136 5.97 -15.13 -8.30
N PRO A 137 5.40 -16.34 -8.44
CA PRO A 137 5.14 -16.95 -9.74
C PRO A 137 3.84 -16.42 -10.37
N TYR A 138 3.84 -15.18 -10.83
CA TYR A 138 2.65 -14.46 -11.32
C TYR A 138 1.94 -15.10 -12.51
N THR A 139 2.63 -15.91 -13.29
CA THR A 139 2.08 -16.61 -14.45
C THR A 139 1.53 -18.00 -14.10
N ASP A 140 1.82 -18.51 -12.90
CA ASP A 140 1.32 -19.80 -12.44
C ASP A 140 -0.18 -19.75 -12.18
N LYS A 141 -0.94 -20.67 -12.80
CA LYS A 141 -2.41 -20.68 -12.73
C LYS A 141 -2.93 -20.96 -11.32
N GLU A 142 -2.25 -21.85 -10.59
CA GLU A 142 -2.67 -22.20 -9.23
C GLU A 142 -2.39 -21.05 -8.26
N TYR A 143 -1.25 -20.36 -8.42
CA TYR A 143 -0.94 -19.16 -7.65
C TYR A 143 -1.99 -18.07 -7.90
N ARG A 144 -2.32 -17.79 -9.17
CA ARG A 144 -3.36 -16.81 -9.55
C ARG A 144 -4.72 -17.17 -8.94
N ALA A 145 -5.12 -18.44 -9.00
CA ALA A 145 -6.38 -18.89 -8.41
C ALA A 145 -6.40 -18.69 -6.88
N ARG A 146 -5.33 -19.07 -6.17
CA ARG A 146 -5.21 -18.83 -4.73
C ARG A 146 -5.20 -17.36 -4.37
N PHE A 147 -4.52 -16.54 -5.17
CA PHE A 147 -4.50 -15.09 -4.97
C PHE A 147 -5.88 -14.46 -5.17
N GLY A 148 -6.65 -14.91 -6.16
CA GLY A 148 -8.03 -14.47 -6.37
C GLY A 148 -8.96 -14.77 -5.18
N ILE A 149 -8.83 -15.97 -4.59
CA ILE A 149 -9.56 -16.32 -3.36
C ILE A 149 -9.16 -15.39 -2.21
N LEU A 150 -7.87 -15.14 -2.03
CA LEU A 150 -7.33 -14.25 -1.01
C LEU A 150 -7.86 -12.82 -1.15
N LEU A 151 -7.85 -12.30 -2.39
CA LEU A 151 -8.36 -10.96 -2.71
C LEU A 151 -9.87 -10.83 -2.44
N ALA A 152 -10.65 -11.83 -2.85
CA ALA A 152 -12.09 -11.86 -2.60
C ALA A 152 -12.42 -11.92 -1.09
N ALA A 153 -11.67 -12.73 -0.33
CA ALA A 153 -11.84 -12.84 1.10
C ALA A 153 -11.47 -11.53 1.83
N LEU A 154 -10.42 -10.85 1.38
CA LEU A 154 -10.03 -9.54 1.90
C LEU A 154 -11.14 -8.50 1.71
N GLN A 155 -11.75 -8.46 0.51
CA GLN A 155 -12.84 -7.53 0.20
C GLN A 155 -14.12 -7.81 1.00
N ARG A 156 -14.38 -9.09 1.36
CA ARG A 156 -15.58 -9.53 2.09
C ARG A 156 -15.36 -9.67 3.58
N HIS A 157 -14.13 -9.45 4.06
CA HIS A 157 -13.76 -9.76 5.45
C HIS A 157 -14.04 -11.21 5.82
N GLU A 158 -13.81 -12.13 4.88
CA GLU A 158 -14.09 -13.56 5.05
C GLU A 158 -12.89 -14.29 5.66
N VAL A 159 -13.17 -15.13 6.64
CA VAL A 159 -12.15 -15.99 7.27
C VAL A 159 -11.80 -17.13 6.32
N LEU A 160 -10.52 -17.39 6.19
CA LEU A 160 -9.95 -18.43 5.34
C LEU A 160 -9.33 -19.54 6.19
N ASP A 161 -9.41 -20.76 5.69
CA ASP A 161 -8.58 -21.89 6.13
C ASP A 161 -7.38 -21.98 5.18
N ILE A 162 -6.18 -21.70 5.70
CA ILE A 162 -4.96 -21.59 4.91
C ILE A 162 -3.96 -22.65 5.36
N GLN A 163 -3.45 -23.43 4.39
CA GLN A 163 -2.26 -24.27 4.58
C GLN A 163 -1.08 -23.64 3.85
N PHE A 164 0.03 -23.49 4.53
CA PHE A 164 1.22 -22.84 3.98
C PHE A 164 2.52 -23.45 4.52
N THR A 165 3.60 -23.18 3.81
CA THR A 165 4.95 -23.59 4.23
C THR A 165 5.54 -22.51 5.13
N GLY A 166 5.75 -22.81 6.40
CA GLY A 166 6.37 -21.93 7.39
C GLY A 166 7.86 -21.68 7.14
N ARG A 167 8.48 -20.88 8.03
CA ARG A 167 9.88 -20.43 7.90
C ARG A 167 10.89 -21.58 7.82
N PHE A 168 10.63 -22.70 8.49
CA PHE A 168 11.54 -23.87 8.53
C PHE A 168 11.10 -25.00 7.59
N GLY A 169 10.32 -24.71 6.57
CA GLY A 169 9.82 -25.72 5.61
C GLY A 169 8.65 -26.58 6.13
N LEU A 170 8.23 -26.38 7.39
CA LEU A 170 7.13 -27.15 7.99
C LEU A 170 5.78 -26.65 7.49
N ALA A 171 4.88 -27.61 7.16
CA ALA A 171 3.50 -27.29 6.84
C ALA A 171 2.77 -26.76 8.08
N GLN A 172 2.06 -25.66 7.90
CA GLN A 172 1.23 -25.04 8.94
C GLN A 172 -0.19 -24.84 8.39
N ARG A 173 -1.18 -24.82 9.29
CA ARG A 173 -2.59 -24.54 8.96
C ARG A 173 -3.12 -23.50 9.93
N TRP A 174 -3.72 -22.45 9.40
CA TRP A 174 -4.35 -21.38 10.18
C TRP A 174 -5.75 -21.08 9.68
N GLU A 175 -6.66 -20.80 10.61
CA GLU A 175 -7.78 -19.94 10.32
C GLU A 175 -7.26 -18.51 10.30
N PHE A 176 -7.47 -17.81 9.19
CA PHE A 176 -6.84 -16.53 8.93
C PHE A 176 -7.83 -15.53 8.36
N LEU A 177 -7.89 -14.35 8.96
CA LEU A 177 -8.68 -13.23 8.49
C LEU A 177 -7.73 -12.24 7.78
N PRO A 178 -7.74 -12.16 6.46
CA PRO A 178 -6.89 -11.23 5.72
C PRO A 178 -7.38 -9.80 5.90
N LEU A 179 -6.45 -8.85 6.15
CA LEU A 179 -6.74 -7.44 6.34
C LEU A 179 -6.14 -6.56 5.23
N LYS A 180 -4.93 -6.89 4.78
CA LYS A 180 -4.19 -6.06 3.82
C LYS A 180 -3.25 -6.90 2.99
N LEU A 181 -3.14 -6.56 1.71
CA LEU A 181 -2.07 -7.01 0.82
C LEU A 181 -0.97 -5.96 0.77
N GLU A 182 0.26 -6.41 0.90
CA GLU A 182 1.47 -5.63 0.72
C GLU A 182 2.28 -6.19 -0.43
N TYR A 183 2.77 -5.32 -1.30
CA TYR A 183 3.71 -5.68 -2.35
C TYR A 183 5.09 -5.11 -2.04
N SER A 184 6.09 -6.00 -1.95
CA SER A 184 7.50 -5.62 -1.83
C SER A 184 8.12 -5.51 -3.22
N GLY A 185 8.44 -4.29 -3.66
CA GLY A 185 9.08 -4.06 -4.96
C GLY A 185 10.49 -4.68 -5.04
N ARG A 186 11.23 -4.70 -3.93
CA ARG A 186 12.56 -5.31 -3.84
C ARG A 186 12.53 -6.83 -3.94
N ASP A 187 11.62 -7.46 -3.17
CA ASP A 187 11.49 -8.92 -3.14
C ASP A 187 10.66 -9.44 -4.33
N ASP A 188 9.93 -8.55 -5.01
CA ASP A 188 8.94 -8.89 -6.03
C ASP A 188 7.90 -9.92 -5.53
N LYS A 189 7.40 -9.71 -4.32
CA LYS A 189 6.52 -10.64 -3.61
C LYS A 189 5.33 -9.93 -2.99
N PHE A 190 4.19 -10.64 -2.97
CA PHE A 190 3.04 -10.25 -2.19
C PHE A 190 3.05 -10.90 -0.81
N ARG A 191 2.74 -10.08 0.19
CA ARG A 191 2.50 -10.50 1.57
C ARG A 191 1.07 -10.17 1.95
N VAL A 192 0.44 -11.04 2.73
CA VAL A 192 -0.87 -10.77 3.31
C VAL A 192 -0.73 -10.60 4.81
N HIS A 193 -1.20 -9.48 5.29
CA HIS A 193 -1.33 -9.17 6.71
C HIS A 193 -2.72 -9.55 7.20
N GLY A 194 -2.83 -10.06 8.39
CA GLY A 194 -4.13 -10.43 8.96
C GLY A 194 -4.04 -11.04 10.34
N TRP A 195 -5.17 -11.50 10.83
CA TRP A 195 -5.30 -12.15 12.12
C TRP A 195 -5.34 -13.66 11.98
N GLN A 196 -4.49 -14.34 12.74
CA GLN A 196 -4.67 -15.75 13.00
C GLN A 196 -5.79 -15.90 14.04
N LEU A 197 -6.75 -16.74 13.74
CA LEU A 197 -7.90 -17.04 14.60
C LEU A 197 -7.77 -18.41 15.25
N ASP A 198 -8.48 -18.57 16.34
CA ASP A 198 -8.76 -19.86 16.98
C ASP A 198 -10.22 -19.89 17.47
N ARG A 199 -10.59 -20.92 18.25
CA ARG A 199 -11.97 -21.06 18.77
C ARG A 199 -12.42 -19.91 19.67
N GLY A 200 -11.47 -19.15 20.24
CA GLY A 200 -11.73 -18.01 21.11
C GLY A 200 -11.77 -16.66 20.38
N GLY A 201 -11.48 -16.63 19.08
CA GLY A 201 -11.43 -15.40 18.28
C GLY A 201 -10.04 -15.06 17.77
N ILE A 202 -9.64 -13.78 17.85
CA ILE A 202 -8.30 -13.32 17.43
C ILE A 202 -7.25 -13.87 18.41
N ARG A 203 -6.30 -14.61 17.84
CA ARG A 203 -5.16 -15.18 18.60
C ARG A 203 -3.94 -14.27 18.54
N ARG A 204 -3.56 -13.87 17.33
CA ARG A 204 -2.39 -13.01 17.09
C ARG A 204 -2.37 -12.45 15.68
N SER A 205 -1.61 -11.39 15.47
CA SER A 205 -1.27 -10.90 14.14
C SER A 205 -0.39 -11.89 13.38
N GLY A 206 -0.50 -11.90 12.06
CA GLY A 206 0.28 -12.76 11.19
C GLY A 206 0.56 -12.12 9.84
N VAL A 207 1.70 -12.50 9.24
CA VAL A 207 2.06 -12.14 7.86
C VAL A 207 2.43 -13.40 7.11
N LEU A 208 1.82 -13.60 5.97
CA LEU A 208 2.05 -14.73 5.09
C LEU A 208 2.57 -14.26 3.74
N ASN A 209 3.61 -14.86 3.22
CA ASN A 209 3.98 -14.68 1.82
C ASN A 209 2.96 -15.42 0.95
N ALA A 210 2.33 -14.74 0.00
CA ALA A 210 1.28 -15.32 -0.84
C ALA A 210 1.75 -16.56 -1.60
N ALA A 211 2.99 -16.58 -2.11
CA ALA A 211 3.57 -17.74 -2.79
C ALA A 211 3.79 -18.96 -1.88
N ARG A 212 3.86 -18.80 -0.57
CA ARG A 212 4.00 -19.92 0.38
C ARG A 212 2.68 -20.60 0.73
N ILE A 213 1.55 -20.03 0.34
CA ILE A 213 0.22 -20.62 0.51
C ILE A 213 0.10 -21.79 -0.46
N ARG A 214 -0.16 -22.98 0.09
CA ARG A 214 -0.34 -24.23 -0.68
C ARG A 214 -1.81 -24.52 -0.95
N GLN A 215 -2.64 -24.35 0.08
CA GLN A 215 -4.09 -24.52 -0.03
C GLN A 215 -4.80 -23.36 0.69
N ILE A 216 -5.90 -22.96 0.13
CA ILE A 216 -6.71 -21.85 0.66
C ILE A 216 -8.19 -22.15 0.38
N HIS A 217 -9.01 -22.11 1.43
CA HIS A 217 -10.44 -22.38 1.35
C HIS A 217 -11.23 -21.31 2.09
N PRO A 218 -12.23 -20.69 1.45
CA PRO A 218 -13.20 -19.86 2.13
C PRO A 218 -13.96 -20.68 3.19
N THR A 219 -14.15 -20.13 4.38
CA THR A 219 -14.91 -20.81 5.44
C THR A 219 -16.39 -20.46 5.44
N GLY A 220 -16.81 -19.46 4.64
CA GLY A 220 -18.16 -18.89 4.67
C GLY A 220 -18.40 -17.98 5.89
N ARG A 221 -17.45 -17.87 6.80
CA ARG A 221 -17.55 -17.03 8.01
C ARG A 221 -17.09 -15.61 7.71
N ILE A 222 -18.03 -14.68 7.72
CA ILE A 222 -17.73 -13.24 7.58
C ILE A 222 -17.47 -12.65 8.97
N TRP A 223 -16.38 -11.93 9.12
CA TRP A 223 -16.04 -11.28 10.38
C TRP A 223 -16.90 -10.03 10.58
N GLN A 224 -17.54 -9.94 11.75
CA GLN A 224 -18.44 -8.85 12.11
C GLN A 224 -17.84 -7.85 13.10
N GLY A 225 -16.61 -8.12 13.60
CA GLY A 225 -15.94 -7.26 14.56
C GLY A 225 -15.23 -6.08 13.88
N ASP A 226 -14.76 -5.14 14.69
CA ASP A 226 -13.92 -4.05 14.24
C ASP A 226 -12.62 -4.60 13.62
N LEU A 227 -12.26 -4.09 12.45
CA LEU A 227 -11.06 -4.43 11.70
C LEU A 227 -10.10 -3.24 11.64
N SER A 228 -9.95 -2.53 12.75
CA SER A 228 -9.02 -1.40 12.83
C SER A 228 -7.61 -1.82 12.42
N MET A 229 -7.16 -1.30 11.28
CA MET A 229 -5.76 -1.47 10.85
C MET A 229 -4.79 -0.76 11.81
N GLU A 230 -5.23 0.31 12.46
CA GLU A 230 -4.49 0.99 13.50
C GLU A 230 -4.14 0.01 14.64
N PHE A 231 -5.15 -0.65 15.20
CA PHE A 231 -4.95 -1.65 16.25
C PHE A 231 -4.01 -2.79 15.81
N TYR A 232 -4.14 -3.27 14.56
CA TYR A 232 -3.26 -4.29 14.01
C TYR A 232 -1.79 -3.84 13.98
N PHE A 233 -1.52 -2.61 13.54
CA PHE A 233 -0.16 -2.08 13.49
C PHE A 233 0.37 -1.69 14.86
N GLU A 234 -0.47 -1.19 15.76
CA GLU A 234 -0.08 -0.87 17.14
C GLU A 234 0.36 -2.11 17.91
N GLU A 235 -0.35 -3.24 17.78
CA GLU A 235 0.06 -4.50 18.42
C GLU A 235 1.44 -4.97 17.96
N ARG A 236 1.77 -4.73 16.70
CA ARG A 236 3.03 -5.13 16.07
C ARG A 236 4.16 -4.12 16.26
N ARG A 237 3.83 -2.89 16.54
CA ARG A 237 4.81 -1.82 16.75
C ARG A 237 5.72 -2.14 17.93
N CYS A 238 7.02 -1.89 17.77
CA CYS A 238 7.96 -2.01 18.87
C CYS A 238 7.56 -1.11 20.04
N ARG A 239 7.77 -1.58 21.28
CA ARG A 239 7.47 -0.78 22.48
C ARG A 239 8.44 0.39 22.62
N GLU A 240 9.70 0.14 22.34
CA GLU A 240 10.78 1.12 22.38
C GLU A 240 11.39 1.26 20.99
N PRO A 241 11.59 2.49 20.50
CA PRO A 241 12.23 2.72 19.22
C PRO A 241 13.73 2.36 19.30
N VAL A 242 14.26 1.86 18.19
CA VAL A 242 15.72 1.80 18.03
C VAL A 242 16.25 3.21 17.87
N THR A 243 17.23 3.56 18.72
CA THR A 243 17.91 4.84 18.66
C THR A 243 19.30 4.64 18.07
N VAL A 244 19.59 5.39 17.02
CA VAL A 244 20.89 5.36 16.34
C VAL A 244 21.46 6.76 16.24
N ARG A 245 22.80 6.86 16.23
CA ARG A 245 23.56 8.05 15.89
C ARG A 245 24.28 7.81 14.58
N ILE A 246 24.19 8.77 13.69
CA ILE A 246 24.77 8.70 12.33
C ILE A 246 25.71 9.88 12.15
N THR A 247 26.94 9.60 11.72
CA THR A 247 27.92 10.65 11.36
C THR A 247 27.63 11.18 9.94
N PRO A 248 28.00 12.44 9.62
CA PRO A 248 27.82 13.00 8.29
C PRO A 248 28.78 12.41 7.23
N GLU A 249 29.73 11.58 7.66
CA GLU A 249 30.69 10.97 6.76
C GLU A 249 30.02 10.17 5.64
N ARG A 250 30.53 10.27 4.42
CA ARG A 250 30.04 9.57 3.22
C ARG A 250 28.55 9.79 2.96
N ASN A 251 28.02 10.97 3.27
CA ASN A 251 26.59 11.29 3.19
C ASN A 251 25.71 10.33 4.03
N GLY A 252 26.25 9.87 5.18
CA GLY A 252 25.59 8.85 6.01
C GLY A 252 24.20 9.25 6.45
N VAL A 253 24.01 10.51 6.85
CA VAL A 253 22.72 11.02 7.33
C VAL A 253 21.67 11.03 6.21
N GLU A 254 21.99 11.58 5.05
CA GLU A 254 21.07 11.69 3.93
C GLU A 254 20.68 10.30 3.40
N ARG A 255 21.67 9.41 3.22
CA ARG A 255 21.42 8.02 2.83
C ARG A 255 20.53 7.30 3.82
N PHE A 256 20.77 7.46 5.12
CA PHE A 256 19.95 6.86 6.17
C PHE A 256 18.51 7.36 6.11
N LEU A 257 18.31 8.67 6.04
CA LEU A 257 16.96 9.24 5.99
C LEU A 257 16.17 8.80 4.76
N MET A 258 16.84 8.60 3.62
CA MET A 258 16.24 8.07 2.39
C MET A 258 15.92 6.57 2.51
N GLU A 259 16.88 5.76 2.96
CA GLU A 259 16.68 4.31 3.06
C GLU A 259 15.58 3.93 4.05
N PHE A 260 15.48 4.67 5.15
CA PHE A 260 14.46 4.47 6.18
C PHE A 260 13.28 5.45 6.04
N ALA A 261 12.98 5.93 4.80
CA ALA A 261 11.91 6.89 4.56
C ALA A 261 10.54 6.37 4.99
N PHE A 262 10.28 5.08 4.84
CA PHE A 262 9.00 4.44 5.16
C PHE A 262 8.81 4.11 6.64
N TYR A 263 9.87 4.24 7.46
CA TYR A 263 9.74 4.02 8.89
C TYR A 263 9.23 5.28 9.60
N GLU A 264 8.37 5.09 10.59
CA GLU A 264 8.08 6.15 11.54
C GLU A 264 9.36 6.50 12.28
N LYS A 265 9.76 7.77 12.24
CA LYS A 265 11.03 8.21 12.82
C LYS A 265 10.98 9.63 13.35
N LYS A 266 11.82 9.88 14.35
CA LYS A 266 12.16 11.23 14.82
C LYS A 266 13.66 11.42 14.69
N ALA A 267 14.07 12.47 13.98
CA ALA A 267 15.48 12.78 13.73
C ALA A 267 15.82 14.14 14.36
N GLU A 268 16.93 14.20 15.04
CA GLU A 268 17.48 15.40 15.68
C GLU A 268 18.92 15.57 15.16
N ARG A 269 19.21 16.68 14.50
CA ARG A 269 20.55 16.96 13.93
C ARG A 269 21.28 17.95 14.80
N ASP A 270 22.49 17.60 15.19
CA ASP A 270 23.43 18.53 15.82
C ASP A 270 24.02 19.44 14.71
N LEU A 271 23.85 20.73 14.86
CA LEU A 271 24.31 21.72 13.86
C LEU A 271 25.81 21.99 13.91
N GLU A 272 26.48 21.68 15.02
CA GLU A 272 27.94 21.87 15.17
C GLU A 272 28.71 20.69 14.61
N THR A 273 28.31 19.47 14.94
CA THR A 273 28.99 18.24 14.50
C THR A 273 28.44 17.68 13.20
N GLY A 274 27.22 18.06 12.83
CA GLY A 274 26.48 17.50 11.70
C GLY A 274 25.94 16.07 11.95
N GLU A 275 26.20 15.49 13.12
CA GLU A 275 25.67 14.19 13.52
C GLU A 275 24.14 14.21 13.62
N CYS A 276 23.51 13.08 13.36
CA CYS A 276 22.06 12.95 13.45
C CYS A 276 21.71 11.78 14.40
N THR A 277 20.91 12.08 15.42
CA THR A 277 20.31 11.05 16.27
C THR A 277 18.91 10.75 15.78
N VAL A 278 18.62 9.49 15.47
CA VAL A 278 17.33 9.05 14.95
C VAL A 278 16.72 7.98 15.83
N ARG A 279 15.44 8.17 16.17
CA ARG A 279 14.60 7.15 16.81
C ARG A 279 13.69 6.55 15.75
N LEU A 280 13.77 5.21 15.56
CA LEU A 280 13.01 4.46 14.58
C LEU A 280 12.00 3.55 15.27
N TRP A 281 10.72 3.66 14.93
CA TRP A 281 9.70 2.67 15.28
C TRP A 281 9.58 1.66 14.15
N TYR A 282 9.47 0.39 14.52
CA TYR A 282 9.47 -0.72 13.57
C TYR A 282 8.46 -1.80 14.00
N ASP A 283 8.10 -2.64 13.04
CA ASP A 283 7.34 -3.86 13.29
C ASP A 283 8.22 -4.91 13.96
N LYS A 284 7.76 -5.47 15.09
CA LYS A 284 8.51 -6.51 15.85
C LYS A 284 8.93 -7.69 15.00
N LEU A 285 8.18 -8.04 13.96
CA LEU A 285 8.51 -9.14 13.07
C LEU A 285 9.67 -8.81 12.12
N ASP A 286 9.94 -7.54 11.90
CA ASP A 286 11.00 -7.05 11.01
C ASP A 286 12.29 -6.68 11.79
N GLU A 287 12.35 -6.94 13.11
CA GLU A 287 13.50 -6.58 13.95
C GLU A 287 14.83 -7.11 13.40
N THR A 288 14.83 -8.36 12.93
CA THR A 288 16.04 -8.98 12.36
C THR A 288 16.47 -8.28 11.06
N GLU A 289 15.52 -7.95 10.19
CA GLU A 289 15.81 -7.26 8.93
C GLU A 289 16.31 -5.84 9.20
N LEU A 290 15.65 -5.12 10.12
CA LEU A 290 16.10 -3.80 10.54
C LEU A 290 17.54 -3.85 11.06
N LEU A 291 17.86 -4.83 11.91
CA LEU A 291 19.21 -5.00 12.45
C LEU A 291 20.26 -5.22 11.36
N ILE A 292 19.96 -6.06 10.37
CA ILE A 292 20.85 -6.32 9.22
C ILE A 292 21.10 -5.03 8.43
N ARG A 293 20.04 -4.27 8.16
CA ARG A 293 20.14 -3.02 7.41
C ARG A 293 20.95 -1.97 8.16
N LEU A 294 20.74 -1.83 9.48
CA LEU A 294 21.52 -0.91 10.31
C LEU A 294 23.01 -1.28 10.34
N LEU A 295 23.34 -2.57 10.45
CA LEU A 295 24.73 -3.04 10.41
C LEU A 295 25.41 -2.80 9.06
N GLY A 296 24.65 -2.72 7.97
CA GLY A 296 25.17 -2.38 6.65
C GLY A 296 25.77 -0.98 6.52
N TYR A 297 25.49 -0.08 7.47
CA TYR A 297 26.10 1.26 7.53
C TYR A 297 27.55 1.23 8.06
N GLY A 298 27.97 0.13 8.69
CA GLY A 298 29.31 0.01 9.24
C GLY A 298 29.62 1.08 10.29
N PRO A 299 30.83 1.68 10.28
CA PRO A 299 31.27 2.57 11.36
C PRO A 299 30.63 3.95 11.36
N VAL A 300 29.87 4.33 10.31
CA VAL A 300 29.18 5.63 10.26
C VAL A 300 27.88 5.66 11.06
N LEU A 301 27.46 4.50 11.61
CA LEU A 301 26.25 4.37 12.41
C LEU A 301 26.55 3.67 13.72
N GLU A 302 26.14 4.27 14.84
CA GLU A 302 26.16 3.68 16.15
C GLU A 302 24.74 3.40 16.65
N ILE A 303 24.48 2.17 17.12
CA ILE A 303 23.23 1.80 17.78
C ILE A 303 23.35 2.15 19.26
N LEU A 304 22.56 3.15 19.70
CA LEU A 304 22.56 3.64 21.08
C LEU A 304 21.64 2.81 21.99
N GLY A 305 20.55 2.30 21.46
CA GLY A 305 19.54 1.54 22.20
C GLY A 305 18.40 1.03 21.36
N PRO A 306 17.49 0.22 21.93
CA PRO A 306 17.43 -0.30 23.31
C PRO A 306 18.57 -1.27 23.64
N PRO A 307 18.89 -1.50 24.95
CA PRO A 307 20.01 -2.36 25.33
C PRO A 307 19.98 -3.77 24.74
N ALA A 308 18.80 -4.38 24.66
CA ALA A 308 18.62 -5.71 24.06
C ALA A 308 18.95 -5.71 22.56
N PHE A 309 18.51 -4.70 21.82
CA PHE A 309 18.80 -4.57 20.39
C PHE A 309 20.28 -4.29 20.15
N ARG A 310 20.90 -3.41 20.96
CA ARG A 310 22.35 -3.13 20.92
C ARG A 310 23.19 -4.40 21.21
N ALA A 311 22.76 -5.21 22.17
CA ALA A 311 23.45 -6.48 22.51
C ALA A 311 23.38 -7.48 21.34
N GLN A 312 22.26 -7.58 20.65
CA GLN A 312 22.12 -8.40 19.43
C GLN A 312 23.05 -7.92 18.31
N ALA A 313 23.14 -6.61 18.09
CA ALA A 313 24.07 -6.01 17.13
C ALA A 313 25.52 -6.35 17.47
N ALA A 314 25.93 -6.12 18.72
CA ALA A 314 27.28 -6.42 19.22
C ALA A 314 27.64 -7.90 19.03
N LYS A 315 26.73 -8.82 19.35
CA LYS A 315 26.91 -10.27 19.14
C LYS A 315 27.16 -10.62 17.68
N ARG A 316 26.44 -10.03 16.75
CA ARG A 316 26.61 -10.28 15.30
C ARG A 316 27.93 -9.73 14.78
N VAL A 317 28.31 -8.51 15.18
CA VAL A 317 29.58 -7.89 14.81
C VAL A 317 30.75 -8.71 15.36
N ALA A 318 30.69 -9.15 16.63
CA ALA A 318 31.71 -9.99 17.23
C ALA A 318 31.85 -11.34 16.49
N ALA A 319 30.75 -11.99 16.15
CA ALA A 319 30.78 -13.23 15.38
C ALA A 319 31.42 -13.03 13.98
N GLN A 320 31.09 -11.97 13.28
CA GLN A 320 31.71 -11.64 12.00
C GLN A 320 33.20 -11.31 12.14
N ALA A 321 33.58 -10.55 13.15
CA ALA A 321 34.99 -10.25 13.44
C ALA A 321 35.81 -11.51 13.73
N ASN A 322 35.24 -12.49 14.43
CA ASN A 322 35.90 -13.77 14.68
C ASN A 322 36.12 -14.58 13.38
N LEU A 323 35.15 -14.61 12.47
CA LEU A 323 35.29 -15.26 11.15
C LEU A 323 36.44 -14.62 10.33
N LEU A 324 36.54 -13.29 10.37
CA LEU A 324 37.60 -12.55 9.66
C LEU A 324 39.01 -12.79 10.27
N LYS A 325 39.10 -13.05 11.58
CA LYS A 325 40.38 -13.32 12.25
C LYS A 325 40.90 -14.76 12.07
N HIS A 326 39.98 -15.70 11.79
CA HIS A 326 40.29 -17.13 11.67
C HIS A 326 39.72 -17.70 10.37
N PRO A 327 40.27 -17.34 9.19
CA PRO A 327 39.73 -17.77 7.89
C PRO A 327 39.86 -19.28 7.61
N GLU A 328 40.63 -20.02 8.40
CA GLU A 328 40.92 -21.43 8.18
C GLU A 328 39.88 -22.41 8.78
N ASN A 329 38.84 -21.92 9.45
CA ASN A 329 37.83 -22.76 10.11
C ASN A 329 36.45 -22.72 9.41
N SER A 330 36.42 -22.48 8.07
CA SER A 330 35.17 -22.45 7.28
C SER A 330 35.08 -23.65 6.39
#